data_f768489a3d60eda41616e0e58310a79f
#
_entry.id   f768489a3d60eda41616e0e58310a79f
#
_cell.length_a   1.000
_cell.length_b   1.000
_cell.length_c   1.000
_cell.angle_alpha   90.00
_cell.angle_beta   90.00
_cell.angle_gamma   90.00
#
_symmetry.space_group_name_H-M   'P 1'
#
loop_
_entity.id
_entity.type
_entity.pdbx_description
1 polymer ?
#
loop_
_entity_poly.entity_id
_entity_poly.type
_entity_poly.pdbx_seq_one_letter_code
_entity_poly.pdbx_strand_id
1 'polypeptide(L)'
;LKRLFAASGNLCAYPGCPQLLYRSDGTGFVNICHIHAVEEGWARHDPNLSDEALRAIDNLVLMCPNHHGEIDQEHSPISADVLRQWKRQHESRFTDMRLLFDPKIIDRVGSRAPKKPANMMQLDLILPDHFMAGDLSDIAKEVGEFVDKIRNIPPATLEFMIKAITHGLRGASQGALGSMSVRLDAVEVAQAFDLTGSDVTEYCRIMERYGVGYLHDDYPPLVSIAGPAEHLDWGTLNDALVALGGDLETLLQVQDFSIFDT
;
A
#
# COMPACT_ATOMS: atom_id res chain seq x y z
N LEU A 1 -2.16 -16.23 8.32
CA LEU A 1 -3.38 -16.00 7.53
C LEU A 1 -3.18 -14.93 6.45
N LYS A 2 -2.72 -13.70 6.76
CA LYS A 2 -2.53 -12.62 5.76
C LYS A 2 -1.69 -13.07 4.55
N ARG A 3 -0.61 -13.83 4.78
CA ARG A 3 0.24 -14.38 3.72
C ARG A 3 -0.53 -15.38 2.83
N LEU A 4 -1.40 -16.20 3.40
CA LEU A 4 -2.21 -17.17 2.65
C LEU A 4 -3.21 -16.46 1.72
N PHE A 5 -3.89 -15.41 2.23
CA PHE A 5 -4.78 -14.58 1.42
C PHE A 5 -4.05 -13.85 0.30
N ALA A 6 -2.88 -13.26 0.60
CA ALA A 6 -2.06 -12.60 -0.41
C ALA A 6 -1.59 -13.55 -1.52
N ALA A 7 -1.31 -14.82 -1.15
CA ALA A 7 -0.90 -15.83 -2.13
C ALA A 7 -2.06 -16.39 -2.97
N SER A 8 -3.32 -16.26 -2.51
CA SER A 8 -4.49 -16.77 -3.22
C SER A 8 -5.03 -15.84 -4.31
N GLY A 9 -4.58 -14.57 -4.36
CA GLY A 9 -5.11 -13.58 -5.31
C GLY A 9 -6.62 -13.37 -5.20
N ASN A 10 -7.20 -13.56 -4.02
CA ASN A 10 -8.63 -13.47 -3.75
C ASN A 10 -9.50 -14.48 -4.55
N LEU A 11 -8.93 -15.57 -5.01
CA LEU A 11 -9.63 -16.61 -5.79
C LEU A 11 -9.61 -17.96 -5.07
N CYS A 12 -10.65 -18.75 -5.32
CA CYS A 12 -10.70 -20.15 -4.89
C CYS A 12 -9.59 -20.98 -5.57
N ALA A 13 -8.86 -21.78 -4.78
CA ALA A 13 -7.74 -22.57 -5.31
C ALA A 13 -8.17 -23.84 -6.07
N TYR A 14 -9.45 -24.16 -6.10
CA TYR A 14 -9.97 -25.27 -6.91
C TYR A 14 -9.74 -24.98 -8.39
N PRO A 15 -9.19 -25.93 -9.19
CA PRO A 15 -8.87 -25.74 -10.59
C PRO A 15 -10.06 -25.26 -11.42
N GLY A 16 -9.90 -24.12 -12.11
CA GLY A 16 -10.94 -23.55 -12.97
C GLY A 16 -12.07 -22.82 -12.24
N CYS A 17 -12.05 -22.73 -10.91
CA CYS A 17 -13.06 -21.98 -10.17
C CYS A 17 -12.85 -20.46 -10.28
N PRO A 18 -13.85 -19.69 -10.78
CA PRO A 18 -13.76 -18.23 -10.90
C PRO A 18 -14.24 -17.51 -9.63
N GLN A 19 -14.59 -18.23 -8.55
CA GLN A 19 -15.21 -17.64 -7.37
C GLN A 19 -14.25 -16.75 -6.61
N LEU A 20 -14.60 -15.47 -6.47
CA LEU A 20 -13.94 -14.55 -5.55
C LEU A 20 -14.21 -14.97 -4.09
N LEU A 21 -13.17 -14.96 -3.27
CA LEU A 21 -13.23 -15.28 -1.85
C LEU A 21 -13.78 -14.10 -1.02
N TYR A 22 -13.51 -12.88 -1.45
CA TYR A 22 -14.11 -11.65 -0.93
C TYR A 22 -14.62 -10.79 -2.06
N ARG A 23 -15.81 -10.22 -1.89
CA ARG A 23 -16.40 -9.24 -2.80
C ARG A 23 -15.97 -7.82 -2.40
N SER A 24 -16.17 -6.87 -3.31
CA SER A 24 -15.89 -5.45 -3.07
C SER A 24 -16.68 -4.84 -1.91
N ASP A 25 -17.84 -5.42 -1.58
CA ASP A 25 -18.67 -5.02 -0.43
C ASP A 25 -18.15 -5.58 0.93
N GLY A 26 -17.05 -6.33 0.92
CA GLY A 26 -16.47 -6.97 2.10
C GLY A 26 -17.09 -8.32 2.46
N THR A 27 -18.08 -8.81 1.69
CA THR A 27 -18.69 -10.12 1.94
C THR A 27 -17.70 -11.23 1.60
N GLY A 28 -17.38 -12.08 2.59
CA GLY A 28 -16.47 -13.21 2.44
C GLY A 28 -17.19 -14.51 2.12
N PHE A 29 -16.70 -15.23 1.11
CA PHE A 29 -17.12 -16.57 0.71
C PHE A 29 -15.91 -17.50 0.73
N VAL A 30 -15.22 -17.58 1.87
CA VAL A 30 -13.94 -18.27 2.00
C VAL A 30 -13.94 -19.22 3.19
N ASN A 31 -13.45 -20.42 2.94
CA ASN A 31 -13.09 -21.40 3.96
C ASN A 31 -11.60 -21.71 3.86
N ILE A 32 -10.99 -21.96 5.02
CA ILE A 32 -9.61 -22.45 5.10
C ILE A 32 -9.68 -23.98 5.16
N CYS A 33 -9.20 -24.61 4.09
CA CYS A 33 -9.07 -26.05 4.03
C CYS A 33 -7.72 -26.50 4.55
N HIS A 34 -7.70 -27.58 5.34
CA HIS A 34 -6.47 -28.29 5.68
C HIS A 34 -6.17 -29.35 4.60
N ILE A 35 -4.94 -29.41 4.13
CA ILE A 35 -4.48 -30.47 3.23
C ILE A 35 -4.47 -31.80 3.98
N HIS A 36 -3.86 -31.83 5.15
CA HIS A 36 -3.99 -32.90 6.13
C HIS A 36 -4.84 -32.42 7.30
N ALA A 37 -5.90 -33.15 7.63
CA ALA A 37 -6.77 -32.80 8.75
C ALA A 37 -6.01 -32.77 10.08
N VAL A 38 -6.39 -31.85 10.96
CA VAL A 38 -5.81 -31.74 12.31
C VAL A 38 -6.32 -32.85 13.20
N GLU A 39 -7.59 -33.23 13.06
CA GLU A 39 -8.26 -34.21 13.90
C GLU A 39 -8.15 -35.60 13.29
N GLU A 40 -7.92 -36.60 14.17
CA GLU A 40 -7.91 -38.01 13.80
C GLU A 40 -9.29 -38.45 13.29
N GLY A 41 -9.30 -39.29 12.26
CA GLY A 41 -10.53 -39.77 11.62
C GLY A 41 -11.11 -38.86 10.53
N TRP A 42 -10.56 -37.67 10.35
CA TRP A 42 -10.96 -36.76 9.26
C TRP A 42 -10.13 -36.93 7.98
N ALA A 43 -10.66 -36.40 6.88
CA ALA A 43 -10.07 -36.58 5.57
C ALA A 43 -8.56 -36.27 5.53
N ARG A 44 -7.77 -37.23 5.05
CA ARG A 44 -6.32 -37.09 4.86
C ARG A 44 -5.51 -36.84 6.13
N HIS A 45 -6.04 -37.19 7.32
CA HIS A 45 -5.25 -37.12 8.55
C HIS A 45 -3.97 -37.97 8.43
N ASP A 46 -2.84 -37.44 8.87
CA ASP A 46 -1.56 -38.14 8.90
C ASP A 46 -0.99 -38.09 10.33
N PRO A 47 -0.95 -39.21 11.04
CA PRO A 47 -0.47 -39.27 12.44
C PRO A 47 1.04 -39.04 12.58
N ASN A 48 1.78 -39.01 11.47
CA ASN A 48 3.23 -38.73 11.48
C ASN A 48 3.56 -37.22 11.42
N LEU A 49 2.56 -36.37 11.18
CA LEU A 49 2.75 -34.92 11.18
C LEU A 49 2.60 -34.34 12.57
N SER A 50 3.50 -33.42 12.95
CA SER A 50 3.37 -32.67 14.19
C SER A 50 2.20 -31.69 14.14
N ASP A 51 1.66 -31.33 15.30
CA ASP A 51 0.62 -30.28 15.44
C ASP A 51 1.04 -28.97 14.79
N GLU A 52 2.32 -28.62 14.85
CA GLU A 52 2.86 -27.44 14.24
C GLU A 52 2.80 -27.53 12.69
N ALA A 53 3.17 -28.69 12.13
CA ALA A 53 3.09 -28.93 10.69
C ALA A 53 1.65 -28.92 10.18
N LEU A 54 0.70 -29.48 10.94
CA LEU A 54 -0.72 -29.49 10.61
C LEU A 54 -1.32 -28.09 10.58
N ARG A 55 -0.82 -27.16 11.42
CA ARG A 55 -1.27 -25.76 11.48
C ARG A 55 -0.44 -24.81 10.61
N ALA A 56 0.62 -25.31 9.99
CA ALA A 56 1.48 -24.51 9.13
C ALA A 56 0.74 -24.00 7.88
N ILE A 57 1.15 -22.83 7.38
CA ILE A 57 0.57 -22.23 6.17
C ILE A 57 0.66 -23.16 4.95
N ASP A 58 1.68 -24.01 4.92
CA ASP A 58 1.90 -24.95 3.82
C ASP A 58 0.85 -26.08 3.81
N ASN A 59 0.21 -26.33 4.95
CA ASN A 59 -0.91 -27.27 5.10
C ASN A 59 -2.29 -26.61 4.88
N LEU A 60 -2.36 -25.32 4.56
CA LEU A 60 -3.60 -24.56 4.40
C LEU A 60 -3.80 -24.11 2.97
N VAL A 61 -5.05 -24.19 2.49
CA VAL A 61 -5.45 -23.68 1.17
C VAL A 61 -6.82 -22.99 1.28
N LEU A 62 -7.02 -21.91 0.51
CA LEU A 62 -8.28 -21.15 0.51
C LEU A 62 -9.23 -21.65 -0.56
N MET A 63 -10.45 -21.98 -0.16
CA MET A 63 -11.50 -22.49 -1.03
C MET A 63 -12.80 -21.71 -0.82
N CYS A 64 -13.66 -21.68 -1.83
CA CYS A 64 -15.05 -21.27 -1.63
C CYS A 64 -15.83 -22.37 -0.86
N PRO A 65 -16.96 -22.03 -0.22
CA PRO A 65 -17.74 -23.01 0.59
C PRO A 65 -18.12 -24.28 -0.18
N ASN A 66 -18.46 -24.16 -1.46
CA ASN A 66 -18.86 -25.30 -2.28
C ASN A 66 -17.72 -26.32 -2.42
N HIS A 67 -16.52 -25.85 -2.83
CA HIS A 67 -15.37 -26.73 -3.02
C HIS A 67 -14.75 -27.19 -1.69
N HIS A 68 -14.86 -26.38 -0.63
CA HIS A 68 -14.49 -26.84 0.70
C HIS A 68 -15.34 -28.07 1.12
N GLY A 69 -16.68 -27.98 0.97
CA GLY A 69 -17.56 -29.09 1.28
C GLY A 69 -17.31 -30.36 0.45
N GLU A 70 -16.86 -30.22 -0.79
CA GLU A 70 -16.51 -31.34 -1.68
C GLU A 70 -15.20 -32.02 -1.25
N ILE A 71 -14.23 -31.22 -0.77
CA ILE A 71 -12.90 -31.70 -0.39
C ILE A 71 -12.89 -32.34 0.99
N ASP A 72 -13.67 -31.85 1.93
CA ASP A 72 -13.67 -32.30 3.33
C ASP A 72 -14.66 -33.44 3.61
N GLN A 73 -15.21 -34.06 2.57
CA GLN A 73 -15.99 -35.30 2.74
C GLN A 73 -15.08 -36.43 3.22
N GLU A 74 -15.58 -37.25 4.17
CA GLU A 74 -14.85 -38.35 4.78
C GLU A 74 -14.21 -39.32 3.76
N HIS A 75 -14.88 -39.49 2.61
CA HIS A 75 -14.43 -40.37 1.51
C HIS A 75 -14.07 -39.59 0.26
N SER A 76 -13.59 -38.34 0.39
CA SER A 76 -13.17 -37.55 -0.76
C SER A 76 -12.07 -38.28 -1.54
N PRO A 77 -12.21 -38.43 -2.87
CA PRO A 77 -11.18 -39.04 -3.72
C PRO A 77 -9.95 -38.16 -3.87
N ILE A 78 -9.98 -36.93 -3.34
CA ILE A 78 -8.93 -35.94 -3.50
C ILE A 78 -7.84 -36.17 -2.44
N SER A 79 -6.69 -36.63 -2.88
CA SER A 79 -5.54 -36.89 -2.01
C SER A 79 -4.84 -35.59 -1.56
N ALA A 80 -4.05 -35.69 -0.48
CA ALA A 80 -3.22 -34.58 0.01
C ALA A 80 -2.24 -34.07 -1.07
N ASP A 81 -1.69 -34.96 -1.89
CA ASP A 81 -0.76 -34.58 -2.98
C ASP A 81 -1.45 -33.79 -4.08
N VAL A 82 -2.68 -34.12 -4.43
CA VAL A 82 -3.52 -33.36 -5.37
C VAL A 82 -3.78 -31.97 -4.81
N LEU A 83 -4.15 -31.82 -3.54
CA LEU A 83 -4.37 -30.51 -2.91
C LEU A 83 -3.09 -29.69 -2.84
N ARG A 84 -1.94 -30.30 -2.54
CA ARG A 84 -0.63 -29.62 -2.61
C ARG A 84 -0.30 -29.14 -4.02
N GLN A 85 -0.63 -29.96 -5.02
CA GLN A 85 -0.43 -29.56 -6.42
C GLN A 85 -1.32 -28.38 -6.79
N TRP A 86 -2.61 -28.39 -6.44
CA TRP A 86 -3.53 -27.28 -6.68
C TRP A 86 -3.06 -26.01 -5.98
N LYS A 87 -2.69 -26.11 -4.70
CA LYS A 87 -2.12 -24.99 -3.96
C LYS A 87 -0.91 -24.38 -4.69
N ARG A 88 0.09 -25.21 -5.08
CA ARG A 88 1.27 -24.72 -5.79
C ARG A 88 0.93 -24.07 -7.12
N GLN A 89 0.07 -24.70 -7.93
CA GLN A 89 -0.35 -24.18 -9.23
C GLN A 89 -1.14 -22.87 -9.08
N HIS A 90 -2.00 -22.80 -8.07
CA HIS A 90 -2.79 -21.63 -7.79
C HIS A 90 -1.92 -20.46 -7.32
N GLU A 91 -1.10 -20.68 -6.29
CA GLU A 91 -0.23 -19.65 -5.72
C GLU A 91 0.87 -19.20 -6.68
N SER A 92 1.36 -20.06 -7.58
CA SER A 92 2.35 -19.69 -8.61
C SER A 92 1.81 -18.63 -9.58
N ARG A 93 0.52 -18.64 -9.87
CA ARG A 93 -0.13 -17.62 -10.73
C ARG A 93 0.00 -16.20 -10.16
N PHE A 94 0.15 -16.08 -8.84
CA PHE A 94 0.26 -14.81 -8.12
C PHE A 94 1.67 -14.54 -7.60
N THR A 95 2.59 -15.50 -7.74
CA THR A 95 4.00 -15.34 -7.35
C THR A 95 4.70 -14.33 -8.24
N ASP A 96 4.40 -14.32 -9.54
CA ASP A 96 4.96 -13.34 -10.49
C ASP A 96 4.42 -11.93 -10.23
N MET A 97 3.19 -11.79 -9.73
CA MET A 97 2.70 -10.51 -9.23
C MET A 97 3.46 -10.03 -8.00
N ARG A 98 4.02 -10.94 -7.18
CA ARG A 98 4.94 -10.58 -6.08
C ARG A 98 6.27 -10.02 -6.59
N LEU A 99 6.73 -10.44 -7.77
CA LEU A 99 7.94 -9.92 -8.41
C LEU A 99 7.70 -8.55 -9.07
N LEU A 100 6.44 -8.25 -9.42
CA LEU A 100 6.01 -6.93 -9.90
C LEU A 100 5.82 -5.93 -8.74
N PHE A 101 5.55 -6.42 -7.52
CA PHE A 101 5.66 -5.61 -6.31
C PHE A 101 7.12 -5.61 -5.89
N ASP A 102 7.83 -4.51 -6.20
CA ASP A 102 9.21 -4.24 -5.81
C ASP A 102 9.47 -4.79 -4.38
N PRO A 103 10.56 -5.56 -4.16
CA PRO A 103 10.97 -6.01 -2.82
C PRO A 103 10.96 -4.90 -1.76
N LYS A 104 11.11 -3.64 -2.16
CA LYS A 104 10.94 -2.47 -1.29
C LYS A 104 9.55 -2.34 -0.64
N ILE A 105 8.48 -2.94 -1.22
CA ILE A 105 7.13 -2.92 -0.65
C ILE A 105 6.96 -3.99 0.45
N ILE A 106 7.75 -5.06 0.42
CA ILE A 106 7.64 -6.18 1.37
C ILE A 106 8.17 -5.80 2.75
N ASP A 107 9.10 -4.88 2.83
CA ASP A 107 9.78 -4.50 4.09
C ASP A 107 9.05 -3.42 4.90
N ARG A 108 7.99 -2.81 4.35
CA ARG A 108 7.23 -1.77 5.06
C ARG A 108 6.35 -2.25 6.21
N VAL A 109 6.05 -3.54 6.29
CA VAL A 109 5.27 -4.12 7.41
C VAL A 109 6.15 -4.43 8.63
N GLY A 110 7.47 -4.41 8.47
CA GLY A 110 8.44 -4.72 9.50
C GLY A 110 9.37 -3.59 9.94
N SER A 111 9.37 -2.45 9.25
CA SER A 111 10.38 -1.43 9.48
C SER A 111 9.81 -0.13 10.04
N ARG A 112 10.44 0.30 11.08
CA ARG A 112 10.45 1.60 11.77
C ARG A 112 9.11 2.35 11.79
N ALA A 113 8.61 2.60 12.98
CA ALA A 113 7.54 3.56 13.19
C ALA A 113 7.90 4.89 12.49
N PRO A 114 6.94 5.51 11.75
CA PRO A 114 7.17 6.82 11.16
C PRO A 114 7.74 7.77 12.19
N LYS A 115 8.71 8.57 11.82
CA LYS A 115 9.31 9.57 12.71
C LYS A 115 8.82 10.94 12.34
N LYS A 116 8.15 11.56 13.29
CA LYS A 116 7.71 12.94 13.21
C LYS A 116 8.89 13.87 13.49
N PRO A 117 8.94 15.04 12.86
CA PRO A 117 9.92 16.04 13.22
C PRO A 117 9.62 16.60 14.62
N ALA A 118 10.64 16.96 15.36
CA ALA A 118 10.53 17.61 16.66
C ALA A 118 10.58 19.14 16.56
N ASN A 119 11.39 19.69 15.67
CA ASN A 119 11.61 21.14 15.58
C ASN A 119 11.88 21.69 14.18
N MET A 120 12.23 20.86 13.21
CA MET A 120 12.57 21.24 11.83
C MET A 120 13.60 22.36 11.67
N MET A 121 14.52 22.51 12.61
CA MET A 121 15.51 23.60 12.65
C MET A 121 16.47 23.59 11.45
N GLN A 122 16.66 22.45 10.79
CA GLN A 122 17.47 22.36 9.56
C GLN A 122 16.88 23.21 8.44
N LEU A 123 15.56 23.44 8.39
CA LEU A 123 14.95 24.31 7.37
C LEU A 123 15.46 25.74 7.47
N ASP A 124 15.59 26.29 8.67
CA ASP A 124 16.09 27.65 8.88
C ASP A 124 17.58 27.78 8.52
N LEU A 125 18.36 26.73 8.78
CA LEU A 125 19.78 26.70 8.42
C LEU A 125 20.00 26.62 6.90
N ILE A 126 19.12 25.91 6.18
CA ILE A 126 19.24 25.69 4.73
C ILE A 126 18.60 26.86 3.95
N LEU A 127 17.49 27.40 4.47
CA LEU A 127 16.69 28.46 3.83
C LEU A 127 16.60 29.67 4.78
N PRO A 128 17.70 30.36 5.05
CA PRO A 128 17.70 31.50 5.98
C PRO A 128 16.73 32.58 5.49
N ASP A 129 16.03 33.19 6.41
CA ASP A 129 15.03 34.25 6.18
C ASP A 129 13.76 33.79 5.43
N HIS A 130 13.58 32.49 5.19
CA HIS A 130 12.38 31.96 4.52
C HIS A 130 11.19 31.84 5.49
N PHE A 131 11.46 31.53 6.76
CA PHE A 131 10.46 31.33 7.80
C PHE A 131 10.55 32.43 8.87
N MET A 132 9.39 32.85 9.43
CA MET A 132 9.37 33.78 10.53
C MET A 132 9.63 33.10 11.87
N ALA A 133 10.02 33.87 12.87
CA ALA A 133 10.24 33.34 14.21
C ALA A 133 8.94 32.73 14.78
N GLY A 134 8.95 31.44 15.06
CA GLY A 134 7.81 30.68 15.53
C GLY A 134 7.20 29.73 14.49
N ASP A 135 7.33 30.00 13.20
CA ASP A 135 6.74 29.19 12.13
C ASP A 135 7.22 27.74 12.18
N LEU A 136 8.52 27.52 12.47
CA LEU A 136 9.09 26.16 12.49
C LEU A 136 8.43 25.25 13.51
N SER A 137 7.98 25.77 14.65
CA SER A 137 7.25 24.98 15.65
C SER A 137 5.89 24.54 15.14
N ASP A 138 5.18 25.43 14.45
CA ASP A 138 3.88 25.14 13.87
C ASP A 138 4.03 24.20 12.67
N ILE A 139 5.01 24.44 11.81
CA ILE A 139 5.37 23.55 10.69
C ILE A 139 5.71 22.15 11.19
N ALA A 140 6.53 22.00 12.24
CA ALA A 140 6.86 20.69 12.81
C ALA A 140 5.63 19.94 13.30
N LYS A 141 4.69 20.64 13.93
CA LYS A 141 3.42 20.08 14.39
C LYS A 141 2.56 19.63 13.20
N GLU A 142 2.36 20.49 12.20
CA GLU A 142 1.55 20.19 11.02
C GLU A 142 2.14 19.04 10.18
N VAL A 143 3.46 19.02 9.98
CA VAL A 143 4.16 17.90 9.35
C VAL A 143 3.97 16.62 10.16
N GLY A 144 4.00 16.70 11.50
CA GLY A 144 3.70 15.58 12.37
C GLY A 144 2.26 15.04 12.19
N GLU A 145 1.27 15.92 12.01
CA GLU A 145 -0.11 15.56 11.69
C GLU A 145 -0.23 14.96 10.27
N PHE A 146 0.51 15.51 9.30
CA PHE A 146 0.59 14.97 7.97
C PHE A 146 1.18 13.55 7.95
N VAL A 147 2.24 13.29 8.73
CA VAL A 147 2.82 11.94 8.90
C VAL A 147 1.78 10.96 9.45
N ASP A 148 0.95 11.36 10.41
CA ASP A 148 -0.13 10.51 10.92
C ASP A 148 -1.17 10.17 9.84
N LYS A 149 -1.48 11.11 8.94
CA LYS A 149 -2.40 10.89 7.83
C LYS A 149 -1.82 9.90 6.82
N ILE A 150 -0.60 10.15 6.34
CA ILE A 150 0.01 9.30 5.29
C ILE A 150 0.37 7.90 5.77
N ARG A 151 0.63 7.71 7.06
CA ARG A 151 0.88 6.40 7.67
C ARG A 151 -0.23 5.38 7.40
N ASN A 152 -1.47 5.85 7.34
CA ASN A 152 -2.65 5.02 7.24
C ASN A 152 -3.17 4.89 5.80
N ILE A 153 -2.56 5.60 4.84
CA ILE A 153 -2.96 5.53 3.42
C ILE A 153 -2.58 4.15 2.85
N PRO A 154 -3.48 3.51 2.08
CA PRO A 154 -3.16 2.28 1.37
C PRO A 154 -1.89 2.42 0.52
N PRO A 155 -1.00 1.41 0.48
CA PRO A 155 0.29 1.50 -0.21
C PRO A 155 0.22 1.95 -1.67
N ALA A 156 -0.75 1.44 -2.44
CA ALA A 156 -0.94 1.84 -3.84
C ALA A 156 -1.32 3.32 -3.99
N THR A 157 -2.14 3.84 -3.08
CA THR A 157 -2.52 5.27 -3.08
C THR A 157 -1.34 6.15 -2.65
N LEU A 158 -0.54 5.70 -1.69
CA LEU A 158 0.68 6.40 -1.28
C LEU A 158 1.69 6.45 -2.43
N GLU A 159 1.87 5.35 -3.15
CA GLU A 159 2.72 5.29 -4.34
C GLU A 159 2.23 6.25 -5.44
N PHE A 160 0.92 6.26 -5.72
CA PHE A 160 0.30 7.21 -6.65
C PHE A 160 0.59 8.66 -6.20
N MET A 161 0.38 8.97 -4.93
CA MET A 161 0.63 10.31 -4.38
C MET A 161 2.10 10.72 -4.55
N ILE A 162 3.06 9.85 -4.24
CA ILE A 162 4.49 10.10 -4.41
C ILE A 162 4.83 10.37 -5.87
N LYS A 163 4.34 9.54 -6.79
CA LYS A 163 4.53 9.72 -8.24
C LYS A 163 3.95 11.05 -8.73
N ALA A 164 2.76 11.41 -8.27
CA ALA A 164 2.12 12.67 -8.66
C ALA A 164 2.90 13.87 -8.14
N ILE A 165 3.36 13.88 -6.90
CA ILE A 165 4.19 14.97 -6.35
C ILE A 165 5.49 15.10 -7.15
N THR A 166 6.21 13.99 -7.35
CA THR A 166 7.49 14.03 -8.08
C THR A 166 7.32 14.41 -9.54
N HIS A 167 6.23 14.01 -10.18
CA HIS A 167 5.89 14.44 -11.55
C HIS A 167 5.60 15.93 -11.60
N GLY A 168 4.80 16.45 -10.68
CA GLY A 168 4.48 17.87 -10.58
C GLY A 168 5.72 18.74 -10.36
N LEU A 169 6.63 18.31 -9.51
CA LEU A 169 7.89 19.04 -9.25
C LEU A 169 8.82 19.06 -10.48
N ARG A 170 8.84 18.01 -11.29
CA ARG A 170 9.65 17.95 -12.52
C ARG A 170 9.07 18.83 -13.65
N GLY A 171 7.75 18.95 -13.72
CA GLY A 171 7.03 19.75 -14.73
C GLY A 171 6.95 21.24 -14.39
N ALA A 172 7.16 21.61 -13.14
CA ALA A 172 7.12 22.98 -12.69
C ALA A 172 8.34 23.77 -13.20
N SER A 173 8.20 24.43 -14.35
CA SER A 173 9.04 25.58 -14.69
C SER A 173 8.92 26.59 -13.54
N GLN A 174 10.00 27.24 -13.13
CA GLN A 174 10.21 28.12 -11.95
C GLN A 174 9.12 29.17 -11.61
N GLY A 175 7.91 29.10 -12.13
CA GLY A 175 6.79 30.01 -11.89
C GLY A 175 5.55 29.38 -11.26
N ALA A 176 5.46 28.06 -11.13
CA ALA A 176 4.30 27.37 -10.56
C ALA A 176 4.46 27.06 -9.04
N LEU A 177 5.57 27.42 -8.44
CA LEU A 177 5.94 27.14 -7.05
C LEU A 177 5.28 28.07 -6.00
N GLY A 178 4.31 28.88 -6.37
CA GLY A 178 3.54 29.72 -5.43
C GLY A 178 2.28 29.06 -4.87
N SER A 179 2.08 27.78 -5.09
CA SER A 179 0.88 27.07 -4.63
C SER A 179 1.25 26.08 -3.53
N MET A 180 0.59 26.19 -2.39
CA MET A 180 0.66 25.27 -1.23
C MET A 180 0.30 23.81 -1.56
N SER A 181 -0.04 23.51 -2.82
CA SER A 181 -0.42 22.20 -3.31
C SER A 181 0.14 21.92 -4.68
N VAL A 182 0.50 20.67 -4.94
CA VAL A 182 0.73 20.16 -6.30
C VAL A 182 -0.61 19.98 -6.99
N ARG A 183 -0.77 20.60 -8.18
CA ARG A 183 -1.97 20.48 -9.01
C ARG A 183 -1.59 19.97 -10.39
N LEU A 184 -2.23 18.91 -10.83
CA LEU A 184 -1.94 18.21 -12.08
C LEU A 184 -3.24 17.94 -12.85
N ASP A 185 -3.19 18.05 -14.16
CA ASP A 185 -4.28 17.60 -15.03
C ASP A 185 -4.49 16.09 -14.84
N ALA A 186 -5.71 15.69 -14.49
CA ALA A 186 -6.04 14.29 -14.23
C ALA A 186 -5.90 13.39 -15.47
N VAL A 187 -6.09 13.96 -16.67
CA VAL A 187 -5.91 13.23 -17.93
C VAL A 187 -4.42 13.00 -18.20
N GLU A 188 -3.59 14.03 -17.97
CA GLU A 188 -2.13 13.92 -18.07
C GLU A 188 -1.59 12.89 -17.07
N VAL A 189 -2.04 12.93 -15.83
CA VAL A 189 -1.67 11.95 -14.79
C VAL A 189 -2.05 10.54 -15.20
N ALA A 190 -3.27 10.32 -15.71
CA ALA A 190 -3.72 9.04 -16.18
C ALA A 190 -2.82 8.48 -17.30
N GLN A 191 -2.47 9.32 -18.26
CA GLN A 191 -1.57 8.94 -19.37
C GLN A 191 -0.14 8.67 -18.90
N ALA A 192 0.42 9.57 -18.05
CA ALA A 192 1.80 9.45 -17.57
C ALA A 192 2.04 8.20 -16.70
N PHE A 193 1.00 7.72 -16.02
CA PHE A 193 1.11 6.60 -15.08
C PHE A 193 0.45 5.31 -15.58
N ASP A 194 0.00 5.28 -16.84
CA ASP A 194 -0.71 4.15 -17.45
C ASP A 194 -1.93 3.70 -16.63
N LEU A 195 -2.76 4.69 -16.23
CA LEU A 195 -3.97 4.52 -15.43
C LEU A 195 -5.21 4.90 -16.24
N THR A 196 -6.36 4.37 -15.83
CA THR A 196 -7.65 4.86 -16.33
C THR A 196 -8.11 6.08 -15.54
N GLY A 197 -9.00 6.89 -16.10
CA GLY A 197 -9.60 8.02 -15.36
C GLY A 197 -10.35 7.56 -14.11
N SER A 198 -10.91 6.34 -14.11
CA SER A 198 -11.55 5.73 -12.94
C SER A 198 -10.53 5.43 -11.83
N ASP A 199 -9.33 4.97 -12.17
CA ASP A 199 -8.27 4.69 -11.19
C ASP A 199 -7.81 5.99 -10.52
N VAL A 200 -7.59 7.06 -11.31
CA VAL A 200 -7.23 8.38 -10.79
C VAL A 200 -8.30 8.91 -9.85
N THR A 201 -9.58 8.79 -10.23
CA THR A 201 -10.72 9.20 -9.38
C THR A 201 -10.74 8.42 -8.06
N GLU A 202 -10.50 7.11 -8.10
CA GLU A 202 -10.49 6.29 -6.89
C GLU A 202 -9.31 6.64 -5.97
N TYR A 203 -8.11 6.87 -6.51
CA TYR A 203 -6.98 7.33 -5.71
C TYR A 203 -7.25 8.69 -5.05
N CYS A 204 -7.82 9.64 -5.80
CA CYS A 204 -8.18 10.94 -5.27
C CYS A 204 -9.25 10.83 -4.17
N ARG A 205 -10.26 9.98 -4.34
CA ARG A 205 -11.28 9.72 -3.31
C ARG A 205 -10.68 9.14 -2.02
N ILE A 206 -9.66 8.28 -2.15
CA ILE A 206 -8.95 7.76 -0.99
C ILE A 206 -8.12 8.87 -0.34
N MET A 207 -7.36 9.67 -1.11
CA MET A 207 -6.58 10.79 -0.58
C MET A 207 -7.45 11.82 0.14
N GLU A 208 -8.65 12.10 -0.38
CA GLU A 208 -9.63 13.00 0.24
C GLU A 208 -10.09 12.49 1.62
N ARG A 209 -10.38 11.19 1.73
CA ARG A 209 -10.73 10.55 3.01
C ARG A 209 -9.66 10.73 4.08
N TYR A 210 -8.38 10.75 3.69
CA TYR A 210 -7.26 10.97 4.59
C TYR A 210 -6.86 12.45 4.73
N GLY A 211 -7.50 13.34 3.98
CA GLY A 211 -7.26 14.78 4.03
C GLY A 211 -5.87 15.20 3.54
N VAL A 212 -5.36 14.52 2.49
CA VAL A 212 -4.05 14.80 1.89
C VAL A 212 -4.12 15.23 0.43
N GLY A 213 -5.28 15.11 -0.20
CA GLY A 213 -5.50 15.51 -1.59
C GLY A 213 -6.91 15.19 -2.04
N TYR A 214 -7.30 15.66 -3.21
CA TYR A 214 -8.64 15.48 -3.78
C TYR A 214 -8.63 15.74 -5.29
N LEU A 215 -9.75 15.41 -5.95
CA LEU A 215 -9.99 15.73 -7.36
C LEU A 215 -10.88 16.98 -7.43
N HIS A 216 -10.41 18.02 -8.12
CA HIS A 216 -11.23 19.17 -8.47
C HIS A 216 -12.11 18.86 -9.69
N ASP A 217 -13.37 19.29 -9.64
CA ASP A 217 -14.32 19.20 -10.76
C ASP A 217 -14.13 20.33 -11.82
N ASP A 218 -12.91 20.85 -11.92
CA ASP A 218 -12.55 21.81 -12.95
C ASP A 218 -12.55 21.15 -14.35
N TYR A 219 -12.50 21.94 -15.39
CA TYR A 219 -12.35 21.43 -16.74
C TYR A 219 -11.07 21.97 -17.38
N PRO A 220 -10.03 21.14 -17.54
CA PRO A 220 -9.93 19.70 -17.18
C PRO A 220 -9.91 19.45 -15.65
N PRO A 221 -10.32 18.24 -15.19
CA PRO A 221 -10.29 17.91 -13.77
C PRO A 221 -8.84 17.89 -13.27
N LEU A 222 -8.62 18.42 -12.05
CA LEU A 222 -7.28 18.54 -11.47
C LEU A 222 -7.09 17.66 -10.24
N VAL A 223 -6.04 16.84 -10.25
CA VAL A 223 -5.53 16.16 -9.04
C VAL A 223 -4.83 17.20 -8.18
N SER A 224 -5.30 17.43 -6.97
CA SER A 224 -4.69 18.35 -6.01
C SER A 224 -4.14 17.58 -4.82
N ILE A 225 -2.87 17.80 -4.49
CA ILE A 225 -2.20 17.18 -3.33
C ILE A 225 -1.70 18.32 -2.44
N ALA A 226 -2.24 18.38 -1.20
CA ALA A 226 -1.87 19.40 -0.24
C ALA A 226 -0.39 19.29 0.17
N GLY A 227 0.22 20.42 0.49
CA GLY A 227 1.55 20.46 1.10
C GLY A 227 1.58 19.81 2.47
N PRO A 228 2.77 19.50 2.99
CA PRO A 228 2.92 18.84 4.29
C PRO A 228 2.55 19.77 5.46
N ALA A 229 2.57 21.10 5.26
CA ALA A 229 2.13 22.12 6.23
C ALA A 229 1.64 23.36 5.49
N GLU A 230 0.92 24.27 6.18
CA GLU A 230 0.35 25.47 5.58
C GLU A 230 1.42 26.42 5.00
N HIS A 231 2.57 26.50 5.65
CA HIS A 231 3.69 27.33 5.21
C HIS A 231 4.88 26.54 4.64
N LEU A 232 4.67 25.29 4.24
CA LEU A 232 5.69 24.44 3.66
C LEU A 232 5.14 23.67 2.46
N ASP A 233 5.45 24.14 1.26
CA ASP A 233 5.09 23.46 0.03
C ASP A 233 6.07 22.33 -0.32
N TRP A 234 5.68 21.49 -1.29
CA TRP A 234 6.48 20.33 -1.73
C TRP A 234 7.81 20.72 -2.39
N GLY A 235 7.87 21.90 -3.06
CA GLY A 235 9.09 22.40 -3.69
C GLY A 235 10.11 22.80 -2.65
N THR A 236 9.70 23.61 -1.69
CA THR A 236 10.53 24.05 -0.56
C THR A 236 11.05 22.87 0.26
N LEU A 237 10.18 21.89 0.57
CA LEU A 237 10.60 20.68 1.27
C LEU A 237 11.61 19.86 0.46
N ASN A 238 11.38 19.71 -0.86
CA ASN A 238 12.29 18.99 -1.76
C ASN A 238 13.67 19.66 -1.83
N ASP A 239 13.71 20.98 -1.98
CA ASP A 239 14.97 21.75 -2.08
C ASP A 239 15.79 21.62 -0.80
N ALA A 240 15.13 21.74 0.36
CA ALA A 240 15.77 21.53 1.65
C ALA A 240 16.31 20.09 1.80
N LEU A 241 15.51 19.10 1.36
CA LEU A 241 15.91 17.70 1.44
C LEU A 241 17.10 17.37 0.54
N VAL A 242 17.14 17.91 -0.67
CA VAL A 242 18.27 17.79 -1.59
C VAL A 242 19.53 18.42 -0.99
N ALA A 243 19.42 19.56 -0.31
CA ALA A 243 20.55 20.18 0.40
C ALA A 243 21.09 19.29 1.54
N LEU A 244 20.23 18.47 2.17
CA LEU A 244 20.63 17.45 3.16
C LEU A 244 21.12 16.13 2.54
N GLY A 245 21.21 16.05 1.21
CA GLY A 245 21.61 14.83 0.49
C GLY A 245 20.55 13.73 0.44
N GLY A 246 19.30 14.07 0.71
CA GLY A 246 18.14 13.17 0.64
C GLY A 246 17.36 13.32 -0.67
N ASP A 247 16.30 12.51 -0.81
CA ASP A 247 15.33 12.61 -1.90
C ASP A 247 13.89 12.41 -1.36
N LEU A 248 12.94 13.09 -2.03
CA LEU A 248 11.55 13.15 -1.56
C LEU A 248 10.83 11.80 -1.64
N GLU A 249 11.16 10.99 -2.63
CA GLU A 249 10.56 9.65 -2.78
C GLU A 249 10.93 8.78 -1.59
N THR A 250 12.21 8.73 -1.23
CA THR A 250 12.70 7.99 -0.05
C THR A 250 12.08 8.54 1.24
N LEU A 251 12.03 9.88 1.41
CA LEU A 251 11.42 10.49 2.60
C LEU A 251 9.97 10.05 2.80
N LEU A 252 9.14 10.16 1.76
CA LEU A 252 7.73 9.79 1.82
C LEU A 252 7.52 8.27 1.96
N GLN A 253 8.45 7.49 1.42
CA GLN A 253 8.44 6.05 1.55
C GLN A 253 8.81 5.60 2.95
N VAL A 254 9.87 6.13 3.52
CA VAL A 254 10.37 5.74 4.85
C VAL A 254 9.60 6.46 5.96
N GLN A 255 9.03 7.63 5.66
CA GLN A 255 8.30 8.49 6.58
C GLN A 255 9.15 8.91 7.80
N ASP A 256 10.45 9.17 7.58
CA ASP A 256 11.37 9.66 8.61
C ASP A 256 11.64 11.15 8.42
N PHE A 257 10.78 11.99 8.97
CA PHE A 257 10.90 13.46 8.89
C PHE A 257 11.83 14.04 9.95
N SER A 258 12.40 13.22 10.84
CA SER A 258 13.39 13.69 11.83
C SER A 258 14.71 14.12 11.19
N ILE A 259 14.91 13.89 9.91
CA ILE A 259 16.06 14.40 9.13
C ILE A 259 16.15 15.93 9.16
N PHE A 260 15.04 16.64 9.40
CA PHE A 260 14.98 18.09 9.48
C PHE A 260 15.21 18.64 10.90
N ASP A 261 15.40 17.78 11.88
CA ASP A 261 15.72 18.18 13.26
C ASP A 261 17.24 18.41 13.45
N THR A 262 17.59 19.22 14.42
CA THR A 262 18.99 19.41 14.85
C THR A 262 19.28 18.64 16.13
#